data_cf4946dde5f451b14a54c8c9838337cc
#
_entry.id   cf4946dde5f451b14a54c8c9838337cc
#
_cell.length_a   1.000
_cell.length_b   1.000
_cell.length_c   1.000
_cell.angle_alpha   90.00
_cell.angle_beta   90.00
_cell.angle_gamma   90.00
#
_symmetry.space_group_name_H-M   'P 1'
#
loop_
_entity.id
_entity.type
_entity.pdbx_description
1 polymer ?
#
loop_
_entity_poly.entity_id
_entity_poly.type
_entity_poly.pdbx_seq_one_letter_code
_entity_poly.pdbx_strand_id
1 'polypeptide(L)'
;MTVFDSVDKNIKLDELKSQNIESKFSNDLLANATANNNNDKFDETKSKIIENVATTVDGISSKKTVDDPDDKKLLRKLDLHVIPGMTLLYLLNYLDRVNIGQAKLNGITTSLNLSSAQYNACLSVVYVTYVAFEVPSNLILKKLRPSRWIPLIMVTWGIVTTLTGLVNSYGSLLACRLLLGAPEAGLFPGATYYLSSWYKRRELSWRVSILFSAATLAGTFGGILAYGINHMNGLGGQEGWRWIFYTEGIVTVVVGVLAFFFINDFPSDRPKFLTESECNRVLVRLRTDAGPGGAEHFSWKQVVSAFLGWKLYIWSLNYLGILVPLLSLSLFLPTIVQHLGFVSYKAQLLTAPPYAFAFITTVTTAYFSDKYARRGIFILFWLLITMIGYLILIFVDNLGAKYFAVFLAAGGIPPCVATCIAFISGNTSPQTKRATSLAFMISVGNCGGIISGQIYLSQDAPRFILGHAINLGFCILAIICTSILMIGLGLENRRRDRLYGPSTNIVTTHTNTTVDMFGLGSAEDRRRWGYENMSEQEIRDLGDKHAAWRYIL
;
A
#
# COMPACT_ATOMS: atom_id res chain seq x y z
N MET A 1 -21.75 -0.19 -44.81
CA MET A 1 -22.48 0.91 -44.16
C MET A 1 -23.82 0.43 -43.56
N THR A 2 -23.98 -0.85 -43.24
CA THR A 2 -25.29 -1.42 -42.85
C THR A 2 -25.25 -2.31 -41.59
N VAL A 3 -24.10 -2.45 -40.91
CA VAL A 3 -23.98 -3.23 -39.67
C VAL A 3 -23.85 -2.33 -38.42
N PHE A 4 -23.33 -1.11 -38.58
CA PHE A 4 -23.21 -0.13 -37.49
C PHE A 4 -24.56 0.51 -37.12
N ASP A 5 -25.47 0.72 -38.07
CA ASP A 5 -26.78 1.32 -37.83
C ASP A 5 -27.75 0.40 -37.04
N SER A 6 -27.54 -0.91 -37.07
CA SER A 6 -28.39 -1.86 -36.33
C SER A 6 -27.98 -1.99 -34.85
N VAL A 7 -26.71 -1.75 -34.52
CA VAL A 7 -26.19 -1.81 -33.15
C VAL A 7 -26.61 -0.54 -32.38
N ASP A 8 -26.54 0.63 -33.02
CA ASP A 8 -26.97 1.90 -32.41
C ASP A 8 -28.48 1.96 -32.15
N LYS A 9 -29.31 1.35 -33.02
CA LYS A 9 -30.75 1.24 -32.80
C LYS A 9 -31.10 0.33 -31.62
N ASN A 10 -30.38 -0.76 -31.43
CA ASN A 10 -30.61 -1.67 -30.31
C ASN A 10 -30.18 -1.05 -28.96
N ILE A 11 -29.08 -0.29 -28.92
CA ILE A 11 -28.64 0.42 -27.71
C ILE A 11 -29.65 1.50 -27.33
N LYS A 12 -30.15 2.29 -28.28
CA LYS A 12 -31.21 3.29 -28.02
C LYS A 12 -32.54 2.67 -27.59
N LEU A 13 -32.89 1.46 -28.10
CA LEU A 13 -34.10 0.76 -27.68
C LEU A 13 -33.99 0.24 -26.25
N ASP A 14 -32.82 -0.19 -25.82
CA ASP A 14 -32.59 -0.68 -24.44
C ASP A 14 -32.48 0.49 -23.45
N GLU A 15 -31.95 1.65 -23.85
CA GLU A 15 -31.99 2.89 -23.04
C GLU A 15 -33.43 3.43 -22.88
N LEU A 16 -34.22 3.41 -23.95
CA LEU A 16 -35.63 3.80 -23.92
C LEU A 16 -36.51 2.82 -23.08
N LYS A 17 -36.16 1.52 -23.07
CA LYS A 17 -36.82 0.55 -22.23
C LYS A 17 -36.45 0.73 -20.75
N SER A 18 -35.20 1.06 -20.43
CA SER A 18 -34.77 1.34 -19.05
C SER A 18 -35.42 2.61 -18.50
N GLN A 19 -35.50 3.69 -19.29
CA GLN A 19 -36.19 4.93 -18.90
C GLN A 19 -37.68 4.75 -18.75
N ASN A 20 -38.34 3.93 -19.60
CA ASN A 20 -39.74 3.60 -19.45
C ASN A 20 -40.06 2.71 -18.24
N ILE A 21 -39.11 1.84 -17.86
CA ILE A 21 -39.22 1.02 -16.65
C ILE A 21 -39.08 1.91 -15.41
N GLU A 22 -38.14 2.86 -15.38
CA GLU A 22 -37.96 3.80 -14.26
C GLU A 22 -39.14 4.74 -14.09
N SER A 23 -39.69 5.28 -15.18
CA SER A 23 -40.84 6.17 -15.12
C SER A 23 -42.13 5.43 -14.71
N LYS A 24 -42.34 4.21 -15.18
CA LYS A 24 -43.46 3.36 -14.78
C LYS A 24 -43.33 2.92 -13.31
N PHE A 25 -42.11 2.63 -12.86
CA PHE A 25 -41.80 2.27 -11.47
C PHE A 25 -42.02 3.42 -10.48
N SER A 26 -41.66 4.64 -10.88
CA SER A 26 -41.90 5.85 -10.08
C SER A 26 -43.39 6.18 -9.97
N ASN A 27 -44.15 6.00 -11.05
CA ASN A 27 -45.60 6.27 -11.07
C ASN A 27 -46.42 5.18 -10.32
N ASP A 28 -46.00 3.91 -10.40
CA ASP A 28 -46.66 2.83 -9.66
C ASP A 28 -46.34 2.91 -8.13
N LEU A 29 -45.17 3.43 -7.74
CA LEU A 29 -44.83 3.72 -6.34
C LEU A 29 -45.67 4.87 -5.76
N LEU A 30 -45.89 5.93 -6.54
CA LEU A 30 -46.72 7.06 -6.14
C LEU A 30 -48.21 6.67 -6.08
N ALA A 31 -48.71 5.86 -7.00
CA ALA A 31 -50.09 5.39 -7.00
C ALA A 31 -50.39 4.41 -5.84
N ASN A 32 -49.44 3.56 -5.46
CA ASN A 32 -49.63 2.63 -4.34
C ASN A 32 -49.40 3.28 -2.96
N ALA A 33 -48.64 4.36 -2.86
CA ALA A 33 -48.42 5.10 -1.62
C ALA A 33 -49.68 5.88 -1.18
N THR A 34 -50.57 6.17 -2.11
CA THR A 34 -51.83 6.92 -1.82
C THR A 34 -53.05 6.03 -1.53
N ALA A 35 -52.93 4.70 -1.70
CA ALA A 35 -54.12 3.83 -1.74
C ALA A 35 -54.27 2.82 -0.58
N ASN A 36 -53.35 2.63 0.36
CA ASN A 36 -53.58 1.59 1.37
C ASN A 36 -52.90 1.80 2.74
N ASN A 37 -53.76 1.84 3.75
CA ASN A 37 -53.43 1.92 5.19
C ASN A 37 -53.37 0.51 5.84
N ASN A 38 -52.61 -0.44 5.30
CA ASN A 38 -52.39 -1.76 5.93
C ASN A 38 -50.91 -2.16 5.85
N ASN A 39 -50.22 -2.13 6.98
CA ASN A 39 -48.76 -2.38 7.11
C ASN A 39 -48.31 -3.77 6.63
N ASP A 40 -49.12 -4.82 6.76
CA ASP A 40 -48.73 -6.19 6.41
C ASP A 40 -48.64 -6.43 4.89
N LYS A 41 -49.48 -5.77 4.09
CA LYS A 41 -49.37 -5.84 2.62
C LYS A 41 -48.24 -5.01 2.05
N PHE A 42 -47.79 -4.00 2.79
CA PHE A 42 -46.66 -3.14 2.39
C PHE A 42 -45.31 -3.91 2.47
N ASP A 43 -45.13 -4.73 3.49
CA ASP A 43 -43.91 -5.54 3.66
C ASP A 43 -43.86 -6.70 2.67
N GLU A 44 -44.99 -7.34 2.32
CA GLU A 44 -45.03 -8.39 1.30
C GLU A 44 -44.76 -7.82 -0.12
N THR A 45 -45.27 -6.63 -0.41
CA THR A 45 -45.01 -5.94 -1.68
C THR A 45 -43.57 -5.47 -1.77
N LYS A 46 -42.99 -4.98 -0.67
CA LYS A 46 -41.60 -4.58 -0.57
C LYS A 46 -40.64 -5.77 -0.75
N SER A 47 -41.00 -6.91 -0.16
CA SER A 47 -40.24 -8.16 -0.32
C SER A 47 -40.25 -8.66 -1.79
N LYS A 48 -41.41 -8.68 -2.45
CA LYS A 48 -41.55 -9.03 -3.87
C LYS A 48 -40.86 -8.05 -4.82
N ILE A 49 -40.82 -6.75 -4.47
CA ILE A 49 -40.08 -5.75 -5.24
C ILE A 49 -38.59 -5.95 -5.09
N ILE A 50 -38.10 -6.21 -3.87
CA ILE A 50 -36.69 -6.50 -3.61
C ILE A 50 -36.24 -7.79 -4.33
N GLU A 51 -37.08 -8.82 -4.36
CA GLU A 51 -36.82 -10.08 -5.05
C GLU A 51 -36.82 -9.92 -6.58
N ASN A 52 -37.76 -9.13 -7.14
CA ASN A 52 -37.77 -8.80 -8.58
C ASN A 52 -36.61 -7.88 -9.01
N VAL A 53 -36.18 -6.95 -8.16
CA VAL A 53 -34.98 -6.13 -8.40
C VAL A 53 -33.73 -7.00 -8.30
N ALA A 54 -33.66 -7.91 -7.34
CA ALA A 54 -32.57 -8.87 -7.22
C ALA A 54 -32.46 -9.77 -8.45
N THR A 55 -33.56 -10.37 -8.91
CA THR A 55 -33.59 -11.21 -10.11
C THR A 55 -33.33 -10.44 -11.40
N THR A 56 -33.71 -9.18 -11.50
CA THR A 56 -33.42 -8.32 -12.66
C THR A 56 -31.95 -7.88 -12.65
N VAL A 57 -31.39 -7.58 -11.47
CA VAL A 57 -29.96 -7.27 -11.29
C VAL A 57 -29.10 -8.50 -11.55
N ASP A 58 -29.53 -9.70 -11.12
CA ASP A 58 -28.85 -10.96 -11.41
C ASP A 58 -28.91 -11.31 -12.91
N GLY A 59 -30.02 -11.03 -13.58
CA GLY A 59 -30.16 -11.20 -15.03
C GLY A 59 -29.28 -10.24 -15.86
N ILE A 60 -29.04 -9.03 -15.35
CA ILE A 60 -28.12 -8.05 -15.97
C ILE A 60 -26.67 -8.37 -15.62
N SER A 61 -26.40 -8.88 -14.41
CA SER A 61 -25.07 -9.27 -13.95
C SER A 61 -24.51 -10.50 -14.67
N SER A 62 -25.38 -11.43 -15.10
CA SER A 62 -24.93 -12.68 -15.71
C SER A 62 -24.44 -12.55 -17.17
N LYS A 63 -24.57 -11.37 -17.80
CA LYS A 63 -24.19 -11.15 -19.21
C LYS A 63 -23.01 -10.22 -19.47
N LYS A 64 -22.36 -9.62 -18.43
CA LYS A 64 -21.19 -8.74 -18.65
C LYS A 64 -19.88 -9.43 -18.23
N THR A 65 -19.16 -9.88 -19.26
CA THR A 65 -17.81 -10.45 -19.19
C THR A 65 -16.79 -9.49 -18.55
N VAL A 66 -15.76 -10.06 -17.90
CA VAL A 66 -14.62 -9.41 -17.23
C VAL A 66 -13.84 -8.43 -18.13
N ASP A 67 -14.12 -8.38 -19.43
CA ASP A 67 -13.42 -7.61 -20.47
C ASP A 67 -14.29 -6.57 -21.18
N ASP A 68 -15.24 -5.92 -20.49
CA ASP A 68 -16.01 -4.82 -21.08
C ASP A 68 -15.05 -3.69 -21.50
N PRO A 69 -15.00 -3.31 -22.81
CA PRO A 69 -14.12 -2.23 -23.30
C PRO A 69 -14.28 -0.91 -22.56
N ASP A 70 -15.48 -0.63 -22.06
CA ASP A 70 -15.76 0.58 -21.30
C ASP A 70 -15.18 0.53 -19.88
N ASP A 71 -15.06 -0.65 -19.27
CA ASP A 71 -14.36 -0.80 -17.99
C ASP A 71 -12.86 -0.52 -18.13
N LYS A 72 -12.26 -0.91 -19.26
CA LYS A 72 -10.84 -0.60 -19.55
C LYS A 72 -10.63 0.91 -19.76
N LYS A 73 -11.56 1.59 -20.44
CA LYS A 73 -11.51 3.06 -20.60
C LYS A 73 -11.67 3.78 -19.27
N LEU A 74 -12.63 3.33 -18.46
CA LEU A 74 -12.87 3.85 -17.12
C LEU A 74 -11.65 3.67 -16.22
N LEU A 75 -11.03 2.48 -16.20
CA LEU A 75 -9.80 2.23 -15.45
C LEU A 75 -8.66 3.13 -15.87
N ARG A 76 -8.42 3.31 -17.17
CA ARG A 76 -7.39 4.25 -17.66
C ARG A 76 -7.65 5.68 -17.19
N LYS A 77 -8.92 6.11 -17.20
CA LYS A 77 -9.31 7.44 -16.72
C LYS A 77 -9.06 7.59 -15.23
N LEU A 78 -9.38 6.58 -14.42
CA LEU A 78 -9.06 6.53 -12.99
C LEU A 78 -7.54 6.55 -12.77
N ASP A 79 -6.80 5.71 -13.48
CA ASP A 79 -5.35 5.61 -13.35
C ASP A 79 -4.65 6.95 -13.63
N LEU A 80 -5.10 7.70 -14.63
CA LEU A 80 -4.53 9.00 -14.97
C LEU A 80 -4.85 10.11 -13.96
N HIS A 81 -5.98 10.04 -13.25
CA HIS A 81 -6.39 11.10 -12.31
C HIS A 81 -6.04 10.79 -10.85
N VAL A 82 -5.92 9.52 -10.49
CA VAL A 82 -5.72 9.10 -9.10
C VAL A 82 -4.25 8.75 -8.84
N ILE A 83 -3.63 7.92 -9.70
CA ILE A 83 -2.31 7.36 -9.43
C ILE A 83 -1.19 8.41 -9.49
N PRO A 84 -1.07 9.26 -10.53
CA PRO A 84 0.08 10.17 -10.63
C PRO A 84 0.17 11.16 -9.47
N GLY A 85 -0.98 11.72 -9.05
CA GLY A 85 -1.04 12.62 -7.91
C GLY A 85 -0.55 11.95 -6.63
N MET A 86 -1.10 10.78 -6.30
CA MET A 86 -0.70 10.04 -5.10
C MET A 86 0.76 9.58 -5.15
N THR A 87 1.24 9.17 -6.31
CA THR A 87 2.64 8.76 -6.53
C THR A 87 3.59 9.93 -6.33
N LEU A 88 3.24 11.13 -6.82
CA LEU A 88 4.01 12.36 -6.60
C LEU A 88 4.09 12.71 -5.12
N LEU A 89 2.96 12.67 -4.40
CA LEU A 89 2.95 12.96 -2.96
C LEU A 89 3.81 11.98 -2.17
N TYR A 90 3.75 10.70 -2.53
CA TYR A 90 4.55 9.66 -1.87
C TYR A 90 6.05 9.75 -2.22
N LEU A 91 6.37 10.18 -3.45
CA LEU A 91 7.74 10.47 -3.87
C LEU A 91 8.35 11.59 -3.00
N LEU A 92 7.65 12.71 -2.84
CA LEU A 92 8.11 13.82 -2.01
C LEU A 92 8.24 13.43 -0.53
N ASN A 93 7.29 12.65 -0.02
CA ASN A 93 7.36 12.11 1.33
C ASN A 93 8.64 11.31 1.57
N TYR A 94 9.00 10.45 0.62
CA TYR A 94 10.19 9.61 0.77
C TYR A 94 11.49 10.39 0.52
N LEU A 95 11.47 11.43 -0.33
CA LEU A 95 12.57 12.39 -0.48
C LEU A 95 12.90 13.07 0.85
N ASP A 96 11.90 13.68 1.50
CA ASP A 96 12.06 14.37 2.77
C ASP A 96 12.61 13.44 3.87
N ARG A 97 12.27 12.15 3.81
CA ARG A 97 12.76 11.13 4.75
C ARG A 97 14.24 10.83 4.58
N VAL A 98 14.75 10.74 3.34
CA VAL A 98 16.16 10.40 3.06
C VAL A 98 17.09 11.61 3.16
N ASN A 99 16.56 12.84 3.19
CA ASN A 99 17.30 14.09 3.21
C ASN A 99 18.32 14.19 4.34
N ILE A 100 18.00 13.68 5.51
CA ILE A 100 18.90 13.74 6.65
C ILE A 100 20.20 12.94 6.42
N GLY A 101 20.11 11.82 5.67
CA GLY A 101 21.26 11.06 5.25
C GLY A 101 22.17 11.84 4.30
N GLN A 102 21.57 12.59 3.37
CA GLN A 102 22.28 13.48 2.45
C GLN A 102 22.87 14.71 3.18
N ALA A 103 22.11 15.29 4.12
CA ALA A 103 22.57 16.42 4.94
C ALA A 103 23.78 16.04 5.82
N LYS A 104 23.89 14.77 6.24
CA LYS A 104 25.08 14.28 6.96
C LYS A 104 26.34 14.43 6.13
N LEU A 105 26.29 14.10 4.85
CA LEU A 105 27.43 14.26 3.93
C LEU A 105 27.80 15.74 3.70
N ASN A 106 26.83 16.64 3.83
CA ASN A 106 27.00 18.08 3.68
C ASN A 106 27.32 18.80 5.01
N GLY A 107 27.67 18.05 6.07
CA GLY A 107 28.26 18.59 7.28
C GLY A 107 27.29 19.01 8.40
N ILE A 108 26.03 18.57 8.39
CA ILE A 108 25.06 18.90 9.47
C ILE A 108 25.58 18.48 10.86
N THR A 109 26.27 17.33 10.96
CA THR A 109 26.81 16.82 12.24
C THR A 109 27.92 17.71 12.77
N THR A 110 28.76 18.23 11.89
CA THR A 110 29.86 19.15 12.25
C THR A 110 29.32 20.52 12.59
N SER A 111 28.42 21.07 11.77
CA SER A 111 27.79 22.38 11.96
C SER A 111 27.04 22.50 13.29
N LEU A 112 26.29 21.47 13.66
CA LEU A 112 25.50 21.44 14.91
C LEU A 112 26.23 20.79 16.09
N ASN A 113 27.52 20.43 15.94
CA ASN A 113 28.34 19.73 16.94
C ASN A 113 27.63 18.49 17.53
N LEU A 114 27.04 17.65 16.64
CA LEU A 114 26.29 16.47 17.06
C LEU A 114 27.22 15.29 17.34
N SER A 115 27.03 14.66 18.50
CA SER A 115 27.60 13.33 18.71
C SER A 115 26.91 12.29 17.83
N SER A 116 27.57 11.14 17.58
CA SER A 116 26.99 10.03 16.83
C SER A 116 25.65 9.56 17.45
N ALA A 117 25.58 9.47 18.79
CA ALA A 117 24.36 9.08 19.50
C ALA A 117 23.24 10.10 19.31
N GLN A 118 23.54 11.39 19.36
CA GLN A 118 22.55 12.46 19.14
C GLN A 118 22.02 12.46 17.70
N TYR A 119 22.89 12.27 16.71
CA TYR A 119 22.47 12.14 15.32
C TYR A 119 21.55 10.93 15.14
N ASN A 120 21.93 9.76 15.65
CA ASN A 120 21.14 8.55 15.57
C ASN A 120 19.80 8.66 16.32
N ALA A 121 19.76 9.39 17.45
CA ALA A 121 18.50 9.71 18.14
C ALA A 121 17.55 10.54 17.26
N CYS A 122 18.07 11.52 16.51
CA CYS A 122 17.29 12.30 15.54
C CYS A 122 16.74 11.46 14.39
N LEU A 123 17.42 10.37 14.00
CA LEU A 123 16.92 9.43 13.00
C LEU A 123 15.76 8.58 13.55
N SER A 124 15.88 8.12 14.79
CA SER A 124 14.93 7.18 15.41
C SER A 124 13.64 7.86 15.89
N VAL A 125 13.73 9.10 16.41
CA VAL A 125 12.61 9.76 17.08
C VAL A 125 11.42 10.05 16.16
N VAL A 126 11.66 10.24 14.86
CA VAL A 126 10.62 10.39 13.83
C VAL A 126 9.67 9.20 13.83
N TYR A 127 10.21 7.99 13.95
CA TYR A 127 9.41 6.77 13.93
C TYR A 127 8.57 6.57 15.19
N VAL A 128 8.97 7.15 16.32
CA VAL A 128 8.17 7.10 17.56
C VAL A 128 6.85 7.85 17.36
N THR A 129 6.91 9.08 16.87
CA THR A 129 5.71 9.88 16.58
C THR A 129 4.96 9.33 15.36
N TYR A 130 5.67 8.82 14.35
CA TYR A 130 5.06 8.16 13.20
C TYR A 130 4.13 7.02 13.64
N VAL A 131 4.62 6.06 14.42
CA VAL A 131 3.82 4.91 14.91
C VAL A 131 2.66 5.37 15.80
N ALA A 132 2.91 6.36 16.69
CA ALA A 132 1.87 6.87 17.59
C ALA A 132 0.70 7.55 16.85
N PHE A 133 0.99 8.27 15.76
CA PHE A 133 -0.02 9.04 15.01
C PHE A 133 -0.57 8.31 13.76
N GLU A 134 -0.05 7.14 13.40
CA GLU A 134 -0.49 6.37 12.23
C GLU A 134 -1.98 6.04 12.28
N VAL A 135 -2.47 5.49 13.39
CA VAL A 135 -3.88 5.12 13.57
C VAL A 135 -4.77 6.36 13.72
N PRO A 136 -4.48 7.35 14.57
CA PRO A 136 -5.25 8.59 14.67
C PRO A 136 -5.40 9.31 13.34
N SER A 137 -4.34 9.45 12.56
CA SER A 137 -4.38 10.14 11.26
C SER A 137 -5.33 9.45 10.27
N ASN A 138 -5.34 8.11 10.23
CA ASN A 138 -6.25 7.35 9.37
C ASN A 138 -7.72 7.45 9.80
N LEU A 139 -7.99 7.57 11.09
CA LEU A 139 -9.35 7.82 11.58
C LEU A 139 -9.84 9.21 11.18
N ILE A 140 -8.96 10.21 11.21
CA ILE A 140 -9.25 11.57 10.78
C ILE A 140 -9.50 11.63 9.26
N LEU A 141 -8.72 10.91 8.46
CA LEU A 141 -8.91 10.81 7.01
C LEU A 141 -10.32 10.36 6.61
N LYS A 142 -10.88 9.38 7.36
CA LYS A 142 -12.26 8.92 7.12
C LYS A 142 -13.32 10.00 7.39
N LYS A 143 -13.05 10.94 8.31
CA LYS A 143 -13.98 12.01 8.67
C LYS A 143 -13.81 13.27 7.81
N LEU A 144 -12.57 13.66 7.51
CA LEU A 144 -12.26 14.96 6.88
C LEU A 144 -12.16 14.92 5.36
N ARG A 145 -12.34 13.79 4.70
CA ARG A 145 -12.17 13.57 3.26
C ARG A 145 -10.70 13.64 2.77
N PRO A 146 -10.32 12.83 1.78
CA PRO A 146 -8.96 12.79 1.23
C PRO A 146 -8.48 14.13 0.67
N SER A 147 -9.34 14.86 -0.05
CA SER A 147 -9.00 16.15 -0.68
C SER A 147 -8.58 17.26 0.30
N ARG A 148 -8.94 17.12 1.58
CA ARG A 148 -8.56 18.09 2.63
C ARG A 148 -7.46 17.56 3.53
N TRP A 149 -7.57 16.29 3.96
CA TRP A 149 -6.65 15.74 4.95
C TRP A 149 -5.26 15.46 4.37
N ILE A 150 -5.17 14.82 3.20
CA ILE A 150 -3.88 14.50 2.57
C ILE A 150 -3.07 15.77 2.25
N PRO A 151 -3.64 16.81 1.60
CA PRO A 151 -2.91 18.05 1.41
C PRO A 151 -2.52 18.77 2.71
N LEU A 152 -3.40 18.76 3.73
CA LEU A 152 -3.13 19.40 5.02
C LEU A 152 -1.91 18.78 5.71
N ILE A 153 -1.86 17.45 5.83
CA ILE A 153 -0.71 16.77 6.44
C ILE A 153 0.56 17.05 5.63
N MET A 154 0.45 17.09 4.28
CA MET A 154 1.58 17.37 3.40
C MET A 154 2.13 18.79 3.59
N VAL A 155 1.29 19.80 3.63
CA VAL A 155 1.71 21.19 3.91
C VAL A 155 2.36 21.28 5.29
N THR A 156 1.77 20.62 6.29
CA THR A 156 2.29 20.64 7.66
C THR A 156 3.70 20.04 7.74
N TRP A 157 3.92 18.84 7.14
CA TRP A 157 5.27 18.27 7.18
C TRP A 157 6.27 19.05 6.33
N GLY A 158 5.85 19.60 5.17
CA GLY A 158 6.70 20.43 4.32
C GLY A 158 7.17 21.70 5.04
N ILE A 159 6.30 22.33 5.85
CA ILE A 159 6.68 23.46 6.73
C ILE A 159 7.73 22.99 7.75
N VAL A 160 7.51 21.86 8.42
CA VAL A 160 8.45 21.33 9.42
C VAL A 160 9.80 20.98 8.76
N THR A 161 9.77 20.38 7.56
CA THR A 161 10.99 20.11 6.76
C THR A 161 11.73 21.40 6.45
N THR A 162 11.05 22.45 5.98
CA THR A 162 11.66 23.76 5.72
C THR A 162 12.27 24.36 6.99
N LEU A 163 11.56 24.31 8.12
CA LEU A 163 12.04 24.80 9.41
C LEU A 163 13.27 24.03 9.91
N THR A 164 13.43 22.76 9.50
CA THR A 164 14.64 21.99 9.81
C THR A 164 15.91 22.64 9.23
N GLY A 165 15.82 23.39 8.14
CA GLY A 165 16.94 24.18 7.61
C GLY A 165 17.39 25.34 8.50
N LEU A 166 16.53 25.82 9.42
CA LEU A 166 16.81 26.94 10.33
C LEU A 166 17.41 26.51 11.69
N VAL A 167 17.52 25.22 11.97
CA VAL A 167 17.98 24.72 13.27
C VAL A 167 19.45 25.05 13.50
N ASN A 168 19.80 25.35 14.77
CA ASN A 168 21.16 25.71 15.18
C ASN A 168 21.65 24.90 16.40
N SER A 169 20.88 23.88 16.82
CA SER A 169 21.24 23.05 17.98
C SER A 169 20.65 21.65 17.86
N TYR A 170 21.20 20.71 18.63
CA TYR A 170 20.63 19.37 18.79
C TYR A 170 19.17 19.38 19.18
N GLY A 171 18.79 20.20 20.20
CA GLY A 171 17.41 20.26 20.70
C GLY A 171 16.41 20.73 19.64
N SER A 172 16.77 21.74 18.84
CA SER A 172 15.91 22.22 17.75
C SER A 172 15.78 21.21 16.62
N LEU A 173 16.85 20.50 16.27
CA LEU A 173 16.79 19.41 15.28
C LEU A 173 15.91 18.26 15.79
N LEU A 174 16.09 17.84 17.04
CA LEU A 174 15.29 16.76 17.65
C LEU A 174 13.79 17.12 17.68
N ALA A 175 13.46 18.38 18.05
CA ALA A 175 12.09 18.87 18.07
C ALA A 175 11.46 18.84 16.66
N CYS A 176 12.16 19.34 15.64
CA CYS A 176 11.68 19.26 14.25
C CYS A 176 11.47 17.80 13.81
N ARG A 177 12.38 16.89 14.17
CA ARG A 177 12.23 15.46 13.86
C ARG A 177 11.05 14.83 14.57
N LEU A 178 10.80 15.16 15.81
CA LEU A 178 9.65 14.68 16.57
C LEU A 178 8.33 15.19 15.95
N LEU A 179 8.30 16.47 15.57
CA LEU A 179 7.13 17.07 14.93
C LEU A 179 6.88 16.52 13.52
N LEU A 180 7.92 16.13 12.78
CA LEU A 180 7.82 15.61 11.41
C LEU A 180 7.08 14.27 11.34
N GLY A 181 7.31 13.37 12.29
CA GLY A 181 6.73 12.03 12.26
C GLY A 181 5.21 12.01 12.34
N ALA A 182 4.59 12.94 13.05
CA ALA A 182 3.14 12.97 13.25
C ALA A 182 2.34 13.22 11.94
N PRO A 183 2.60 14.28 11.14
CA PRO A 183 1.90 14.49 9.88
C PRO A 183 2.31 13.46 8.81
N GLU A 184 3.57 12.97 8.82
CA GLU A 184 4.04 11.98 7.86
C GLU A 184 3.34 10.62 8.01
N ALA A 185 2.94 10.25 9.23
CA ALA A 185 2.34 8.95 9.57
C ALA A 185 1.08 8.61 8.78
N GLY A 186 0.30 9.61 8.40
CA GLY A 186 -0.99 9.43 7.75
C GLY A 186 -0.94 9.14 6.25
N LEU A 187 0.19 9.39 5.59
CA LEU A 187 0.20 9.38 4.13
C LEU A 187 0.13 7.96 3.54
N PHE A 188 1.01 7.04 3.92
CA PHE A 188 1.06 5.72 3.27
C PHE A 188 -0.18 4.87 3.53
N PRO A 189 -0.63 4.68 4.80
CA PRO A 189 -1.88 3.96 5.04
C PRO A 189 -3.09 4.71 4.51
N GLY A 190 -3.10 6.05 4.55
CA GLY A 190 -4.14 6.88 3.95
C GLY A 190 -4.22 6.74 2.44
N ALA A 191 -3.09 6.75 1.74
CA ALA A 191 -3.00 6.52 0.31
C ALA A 191 -3.51 5.12 -0.08
N THR A 192 -3.12 4.10 0.67
CA THR A 192 -3.58 2.72 0.45
C THR A 192 -5.09 2.59 0.65
N TYR A 193 -5.63 3.21 1.69
CA TYR A 193 -7.08 3.28 1.93
C TYR A 193 -7.79 4.05 0.81
N TYR A 194 -7.26 5.20 0.40
CA TYR A 194 -7.81 6.00 -0.70
C TYR A 194 -7.84 5.21 -2.01
N LEU A 195 -6.76 4.53 -2.38
CA LEU A 195 -6.72 3.67 -3.56
C LEU A 195 -7.72 2.51 -3.47
N SER A 196 -7.91 1.91 -2.29
CA SER A 196 -8.87 0.83 -2.11
C SER A 196 -10.33 1.25 -2.31
N SER A 197 -10.64 2.54 -2.23
CA SER A 197 -11.98 3.09 -2.50
C SER A 197 -12.24 3.39 -3.97
N TRP A 198 -11.24 3.25 -4.86
CA TRP A 198 -11.34 3.46 -6.30
C TRP A 198 -11.24 2.17 -7.12
N TYR A 199 -10.49 1.17 -6.60
CA TYR A 199 -10.10 -0.02 -7.37
C TYR A 199 -10.57 -1.31 -6.71
N LYS A 200 -10.92 -2.30 -7.55
CA LYS A 200 -11.18 -3.67 -7.10
C LYS A 200 -9.93 -4.28 -6.47
N ARG A 201 -10.11 -5.28 -5.59
CA ARG A 201 -9.00 -5.95 -4.87
C ARG A 201 -7.89 -6.48 -5.79
N ARG A 202 -8.26 -7.03 -6.96
CA ARG A 202 -7.30 -7.52 -7.97
C ARG A 202 -6.53 -6.39 -8.65
N GLU A 203 -7.17 -5.23 -8.83
CA GLU A 203 -6.60 -4.06 -9.48
C GLU A 203 -5.72 -3.24 -8.54
N LEU A 204 -5.95 -3.35 -7.23
CA LEU A 204 -5.30 -2.57 -6.18
C LEU A 204 -3.83 -2.93 -6.01
N SER A 205 -3.48 -4.23 -6.05
CA SER A 205 -2.12 -4.73 -5.76
C SER A 205 -1.07 -4.07 -6.65
N TRP A 206 -1.29 -4.07 -7.96
CA TRP A 206 -0.41 -3.41 -8.93
C TRP A 206 -0.24 -1.91 -8.67
N ARG A 207 -1.33 -1.22 -8.33
CA ARG A 207 -1.33 0.23 -8.10
C ARG A 207 -0.65 0.64 -6.81
N VAL A 208 -0.82 -0.14 -5.75
CA VAL A 208 -0.05 0.03 -4.51
C VAL A 208 1.44 -0.23 -4.76
N SER A 209 1.78 -1.18 -5.62
CA SER A 209 3.18 -1.42 -5.99
C SER A 209 3.78 -0.25 -6.78
N ILE A 210 3.01 0.38 -7.68
CA ILE A 210 3.43 1.61 -8.38
C ILE A 210 3.64 2.75 -7.36
N LEU A 211 2.68 2.94 -6.44
CA LEU A 211 2.81 3.93 -5.37
C LEU A 211 4.10 3.69 -4.57
N PHE A 212 4.35 2.44 -4.16
CA PHE A 212 5.54 2.11 -3.37
C PHE A 212 6.84 2.26 -4.18
N SER A 213 6.83 2.02 -5.50
CA SER A 213 8.00 2.21 -6.34
C SER A 213 8.49 3.68 -6.39
N ALA A 214 7.60 4.64 -6.08
CA ALA A 214 7.99 6.05 -5.93
C ALA A 214 9.01 6.25 -4.78
N ALA A 215 9.00 5.41 -3.75
CA ALA A 215 10.00 5.47 -2.68
C ALA A 215 11.42 5.19 -3.19
N THR A 216 11.57 4.21 -4.09
CA THR A 216 12.88 3.89 -4.68
C THR A 216 13.30 4.96 -5.69
N LEU A 217 12.35 5.52 -6.43
CA LEU A 217 12.60 6.64 -7.33
C LEU A 217 13.00 7.90 -6.56
N ALA A 218 12.41 8.15 -5.39
CA ALA A 218 12.80 9.23 -4.50
C ALA A 218 14.26 9.10 -4.03
N GLY A 219 14.73 7.88 -3.73
CA GLY A 219 16.15 7.63 -3.41
C GLY A 219 17.08 7.98 -4.58
N THR A 220 16.64 7.71 -5.82
CA THR A 220 17.38 8.10 -7.03
C THR A 220 17.47 9.62 -7.17
N PHE A 221 16.34 10.31 -7.09
CA PHE A 221 16.29 11.76 -7.21
C PHE A 221 16.97 12.47 -6.05
N GLY A 222 16.83 11.97 -4.81
CA GLY A 222 17.42 12.54 -3.61
C GLY A 222 18.95 12.64 -3.70
N GLY A 223 19.61 11.60 -4.24
CA GLY A 223 21.06 11.65 -4.48
C GLY A 223 21.47 12.69 -5.51
N ILE A 224 20.73 12.78 -6.64
CA ILE A 224 21.00 13.73 -7.73
C ILE A 224 20.71 15.17 -7.25
N LEU A 225 19.59 15.38 -6.55
CA LEU A 225 19.23 16.70 -6.02
C LEU A 225 20.23 17.17 -4.98
N ALA A 226 20.61 16.32 -4.03
CA ALA A 226 21.59 16.66 -3.02
C ALA A 226 22.96 17.02 -3.64
N TYR A 227 23.38 16.31 -4.70
CA TYR A 227 24.56 16.67 -5.48
C TYR A 227 24.43 18.06 -6.10
N GLY A 228 23.30 18.39 -6.75
CA GLY A 228 23.05 19.72 -7.33
C GLY A 228 23.01 20.80 -6.27
N ILE A 229 22.31 20.57 -5.16
CA ILE A 229 22.14 21.51 -4.04
C ILE A 229 23.46 21.76 -3.32
N ASN A 230 24.40 20.81 -3.29
CA ASN A 230 25.71 21.01 -2.69
C ASN A 230 26.50 22.18 -3.32
N HIS A 231 26.23 22.52 -4.58
CA HIS A 231 26.81 23.69 -5.24
C HIS A 231 26.27 25.03 -4.70
N MET A 232 25.17 25.00 -3.92
CA MET A 232 24.61 26.18 -3.26
C MET A 232 25.29 26.48 -1.91
N ASN A 233 26.29 25.68 -1.50
CA ASN A 233 27.02 25.92 -0.26
C ASN A 233 27.68 27.31 -0.25
N GLY A 234 27.40 28.10 0.80
CA GLY A 234 27.86 29.48 0.92
C GLY A 234 26.93 30.54 0.30
N LEU A 235 25.92 30.17 -0.52
CA LEU A 235 24.94 31.11 -1.03
C LEU A 235 24.10 31.69 0.12
N GLY A 236 23.96 33.03 0.15
CA GLY A 236 23.26 33.72 1.24
C GLY A 236 23.87 33.49 2.61
N GLY A 237 25.15 33.12 2.70
CA GLY A 237 25.83 32.81 3.97
C GLY A 237 25.37 31.52 4.63
N GLN A 238 24.63 30.66 3.90
CA GLN A 238 24.07 29.42 4.44
C GLN A 238 24.91 28.21 4.03
N GLU A 239 24.97 27.22 4.91
CA GLU A 239 25.63 25.94 4.66
C GLU A 239 24.83 25.06 3.70
N GLY A 240 25.48 24.23 2.90
CA GLY A 240 24.86 23.38 1.85
C GLY A 240 23.78 22.44 2.37
N TRP A 241 23.92 21.90 3.60
CA TRP A 241 22.91 21.01 4.17
C TRP A 241 21.58 21.73 4.47
N ARG A 242 21.60 23.05 4.76
CA ARG A 242 20.38 23.85 5.01
C ARG A 242 19.56 23.98 3.74
N TRP A 243 20.23 24.16 2.59
CA TRP A 243 19.58 24.26 1.29
C TRP A 243 18.81 23.01 0.91
N ILE A 244 19.24 21.82 1.34
CA ILE A 244 18.48 20.58 1.12
C ILE A 244 17.08 20.72 1.73
N PHE A 245 17.00 21.12 3.00
CA PHE A 245 15.72 21.25 3.71
C PHE A 245 14.88 22.43 3.20
N TYR A 246 15.50 23.56 2.84
CA TYR A 246 14.76 24.69 2.28
C TYR A 246 14.15 24.34 0.93
N THR A 247 14.93 23.83 0.00
CA THR A 247 14.45 23.56 -1.36
C THR A 247 13.39 22.48 -1.39
N GLU A 248 13.65 21.34 -0.77
CA GLU A 248 12.72 20.22 -0.78
C GLU A 248 11.49 20.49 0.08
N GLY A 249 11.64 21.11 1.25
CA GLY A 249 10.52 21.49 2.09
C GLY A 249 9.60 22.52 1.43
N ILE A 250 10.14 23.55 0.76
CA ILE A 250 9.32 24.53 0.02
C ILE A 250 8.59 23.85 -1.15
N VAL A 251 9.26 22.99 -1.91
CA VAL A 251 8.62 22.22 -3.01
C VAL A 251 7.49 21.36 -2.45
N THR A 252 7.70 20.70 -1.33
CA THR A 252 6.68 19.90 -0.65
C THR A 252 5.48 20.76 -0.21
N VAL A 253 5.69 21.95 0.35
CA VAL A 253 4.61 22.89 0.69
C VAL A 253 3.85 23.32 -0.55
N VAL A 254 4.54 23.73 -1.61
CA VAL A 254 3.90 24.17 -2.87
C VAL A 254 3.06 23.04 -3.48
N VAL A 255 3.61 21.83 -3.59
CA VAL A 255 2.86 20.67 -4.10
C VAL A 255 1.72 20.30 -3.16
N GLY A 256 1.91 20.41 -1.84
CA GLY A 256 0.86 20.21 -0.84
C GLY A 256 -0.31 21.18 -1.00
N VAL A 257 -0.02 22.46 -1.27
CA VAL A 257 -1.06 23.47 -1.58
C VAL A 257 -1.76 23.14 -2.90
N LEU A 258 -1.01 22.76 -3.93
CA LEU A 258 -1.58 22.33 -5.21
C LEU A 258 -2.43 21.06 -5.07
N ALA A 259 -2.09 20.18 -4.13
CA ALA A 259 -2.81 18.94 -3.89
C ALA A 259 -4.28 19.16 -3.47
N PHE A 260 -4.63 20.30 -2.86
CA PHE A 260 -6.02 20.66 -2.60
C PHE A 260 -6.88 20.75 -3.88
N PHE A 261 -6.25 20.96 -5.03
CA PHE A 261 -6.94 21.12 -6.31
C PHE A 261 -6.98 19.83 -7.15
N PHE A 262 -6.00 18.91 -7.00
CA PHE A 262 -5.95 17.70 -7.81
C PHE A 262 -6.27 16.40 -7.07
N ILE A 263 -6.25 16.39 -5.72
CA ILE A 263 -6.71 15.22 -4.97
C ILE A 263 -8.24 15.22 -4.95
N ASN A 264 -8.81 14.15 -5.48
CA ASN A 264 -10.25 13.96 -5.52
C ASN A 264 -10.75 13.27 -4.24
N ASP A 265 -12.02 13.54 -3.88
CA ASP A 265 -12.72 12.82 -2.81
C ASP A 265 -13.12 11.42 -3.26
N PHE A 266 -13.87 10.69 -2.45
CA PHE A 266 -14.30 9.34 -2.76
C PHE A 266 -15.25 9.28 -3.98
N PRO A 267 -15.39 8.14 -4.66
CA PRO A 267 -16.33 7.97 -5.77
C PRO A 267 -17.79 8.33 -5.41
N SER A 268 -18.17 8.13 -4.14
CA SER A 268 -19.49 8.52 -3.60
C SER A 268 -19.75 10.03 -3.63
N ASP A 269 -18.71 10.85 -3.58
CA ASP A 269 -18.80 12.31 -3.54
C ASP A 269 -18.86 12.94 -4.94
N ARG A 270 -19.00 12.14 -5.99
CA ARG A 270 -19.14 12.56 -7.41
C ARG A 270 -18.04 13.54 -7.86
N PRO A 271 -16.80 13.11 -7.97
CA PRO A 271 -15.69 13.97 -8.37
C PRO A 271 -15.88 14.51 -9.80
N LYS A 272 -15.44 15.73 -10.04
CA LYS A 272 -15.68 16.48 -11.29
C LYS A 272 -15.15 15.80 -12.57
N PHE A 273 -14.14 14.92 -12.46
CA PHE A 273 -13.54 14.25 -13.59
C PHE A 273 -14.36 13.03 -14.10
N LEU A 274 -15.36 12.57 -13.34
CA LEU A 274 -16.24 11.47 -13.74
C LEU A 274 -17.66 11.99 -14.03
N THR A 275 -18.30 11.40 -15.02
CA THR A 275 -19.72 11.56 -15.25
C THR A 275 -20.53 10.79 -14.20
N GLU A 276 -21.79 11.13 -14.02
CA GLU A 276 -22.67 10.45 -13.05
C GLU A 276 -22.79 8.95 -13.34
N SER A 277 -22.89 8.58 -14.62
CA SER A 277 -22.92 7.18 -15.07
C SER A 277 -21.63 6.44 -14.75
N GLU A 278 -20.46 7.09 -14.96
CA GLU A 278 -19.15 6.52 -14.60
C GLU A 278 -18.99 6.34 -13.09
N CYS A 279 -19.44 7.32 -12.27
CA CYS A 279 -19.44 7.21 -10.81
C CYS A 279 -20.28 6.02 -10.34
N ASN A 280 -21.51 5.90 -10.84
CA ASN A 280 -22.38 4.77 -10.51
C ASN A 280 -21.76 3.44 -10.93
N ARG A 281 -21.10 3.40 -12.10
CA ARG A 281 -20.37 2.21 -12.56
C ARG A 281 -19.22 1.85 -11.64
N VAL A 282 -18.40 2.82 -11.17
CA VAL A 282 -17.35 2.56 -10.17
C VAL A 282 -17.94 1.99 -8.90
N LEU A 283 -19.01 2.59 -8.36
CA LEU A 283 -19.65 2.12 -7.13
C LEU A 283 -20.22 0.70 -7.28
N VAL A 284 -20.86 0.40 -8.41
CA VAL A 284 -21.37 -0.96 -8.71
C VAL A 284 -20.21 -1.95 -8.80
N ARG A 285 -19.12 -1.58 -9.49
CA ARG A 285 -17.91 -2.44 -9.60
C ARG A 285 -17.31 -2.75 -8.22
N LEU A 286 -17.21 -1.76 -7.34
CA LEU A 286 -16.69 -1.93 -5.99
C LEU A 286 -17.63 -2.77 -5.12
N ARG A 287 -18.97 -2.55 -5.21
CA ARG A 287 -19.95 -3.36 -4.50
C ARG A 287 -19.94 -4.82 -4.94
N THR A 288 -19.83 -5.06 -6.25
CA THR A 288 -19.73 -6.41 -6.81
C THR A 288 -18.44 -7.12 -6.36
N ASP A 289 -17.32 -6.40 -6.28
CA ASP A 289 -16.03 -6.95 -5.79
C ASP A 289 -16.04 -7.17 -4.28
N ALA A 290 -16.77 -6.34 -3.52
CA ALA A 290 -16.99 -6.53 -2.09
C ALA A 290 -17.92 -7.70 -1.79
N GLY A 291 -18.75 -8.11 -2.77
CA GLY A 291 -19.72 -9.20 -2.68
C GLY A 291 -20.97 -8.85 -1.88
N PRO A 292 -21.91 -9.79 -1.68
CA PRO A 292 -23.17 -9.58 -0.97
C PRO A 292 -23.01 -9.08 0.48
N GLY A 293 -21.81 -9.21 1.07
CA GLY A 293 -21.40 -8.60 2.35
C GLY A 293 -20.77 -7.21 2.22
N GLY A 294 -20.94 -6.52 1.09
CA GLY A 294 -20.29 -5.23 0.78
C GLY A 294 -20.57 -4.07 1.74
N ALA A 295 -21.50 -4.25 2.65
CA ALA A 295 -21.67 -3.47 3.87
C ALA A 295 -21.25 -4.32 5.09
N GLU A 296 -20.02 -4.82 5.12
CA GLU A 296 -19.52 -5.45 6.33
C GLU A 296 -19.51 -4.42 7.45
N HIS A 297 -20.41 -4.62 8.40
CA HIS A 297 -20.37 -3.88 9.65
C HIS A 297 -19.07 -4.21 10.38
N PHE A 298 -18.42 -3.20 10.94
CA PHE A 298 -17.25 -3.40 11.79
C PHE A 298 -17.55 -4.44 12.88
N SER A 299 -16.73 -5.47 12.98
CA SER A 299 -16.93 -6.56 13.95
C SER A 299 -15.71 -6.71 14.87
N TRP A 300 -15.92 -6.48 16.16
CA TRP A 300 -14.90 -6.74 17.19
C TRP A 300 -14.47 -8.21 17.23
N LYS A 301 -15.37 -9.15 16.90
CA LYS A 301 -15.03 -10.59 16.81
C LYS A 301 -13.95 -10.84 15.75
N GLN A 302 -14.02 -10.16 14.61
CA GLN A 302 -13.03 -10.27 13.54
C GLN A 302 -11.69 -9.64 13.95
N VAL A 303 -11.70 -8.51 14.67
CA VAL A 303 -10.50 -7.88 15.23
C VAL A 303 -9.80 -8.84 16.20
N VAL A 304 -10.52 -9.40 17.17
CA VAL A 304 -9.97 -10.39 18.11
C VAL A 304 -9.47 -11.63 17.37
N SER A 305 -10.22 -12.13 16.37
CA SER A 305 -9.80 -13.27 15.53
C SER A 305 -8.50 -13.00 14.77
N ALA A 306 -8.18 -11.74 14.41
CA ALA A 306 -6.90 -11.39 13.81
C ALA A 306 -5.76 -11.62 14.81
N PHE A 307 -5.90 -11.13 16.05
CA PHE A 307 -4.87 -11.26 17.08
C PHE A 307 -4.71 -12.67 17.63
N LEU A 308 -5.74 -13.52 17.58
CA LEU A 308 -5.63 -14.93 17.98
C LEU A 308 -4.92 -15.79 16.93
N GLY A 309 -4.69 -15.29 15.72
CA GLY A 309 -4.04 -16.03 14.65
C GLY A 309 -2.52 -15.96 14.71
N TRP A 310 -1.80 -17.10 14.84
CA TRP A 310 -0.34 -17.15 14.82
C TRP A 310 0.28 -16.53 13.57
N LYS A 311 -0.42 -16.59 12.45
CA LYS A 311 0.00 -16.06 11.15
C LYS A 311 0.30 -14.56 11.21
N LEU A 312 -0.50 -13.78 11.96
CA LEU A 312 -0.32 -12.34 12.10
C LEU A 312 1.06 -12.00 12.65
N TYR A 313 1.48 -12.69 13.70
CA TYR A 313 2.78 -12.44 14.34
C TYR A 313 3.95 -12.82 13.44
N ILE A 314 3.85 -13.92 12.72
CA ILE A 314 4.90 -14.31 11.76
C ILE A 314 4.97 -13.31 10.58
N TRP A 315 3.83 -12.84 10.04
CA TRP A 315 3.83 -11.78 9.04
C TRP A 315 4.42 -10.47 9.56
N SER A 316 4.12 -10.11 10.81
CA SER A 316 4.65 -8.89 11.42
C SER A 316 6.17 -8.98 11.63
N LEU A 317 6.69 -10.12 12.10
CA LEU A 317 8.12 -10.37 12.21
C LEU A 317 8.82 -10.41 10.84
N ASN A 318 8.17 -11.01 9.84
CA ASN A 318 8.66 -11.00 8.47
C ASN A 318 8.80 -9.57 7.95
N TYR A 319 7.76 -8.77 8.11
CA TYR A 319 7.74 -7.38 7.64
C TYR A 319 8.75 -6.51 8.40
N LEU A 320 8.91 -6.70 9.70
CA LEU A 320 9.97 -6.08 10.50
C LEU A 320 11.36 -6.46 9.94
N GLY A 321 11.58 -7.76 9.64
CA GLY A 321 12.82 -8.26 9.04
C GLY A 321 13.14 -7.67 7.67
N ILE A 322 12.12 -7.22 6.92
CA ILE A 322 12.27 -6.54 5.62
C ILE A 322 12.47 -5.03 5.83
N LEU A 323 11.71 -4.40 6.75
CA LEU A 323 11.73 -2.94 6.91
C LEU A 323 12.99 -2.43 7.60
N VAL A 324 13.58 -3.16 8.56
CA VAL A 324 14.82 -2.72 9.22
C VAL A 324 15.95 -2.53 8.21
N PRO A 325 16.30 -3.49 7.34
CA PRO A 325 17.30 -3.26 6.29
C PRO A 325 16.91 -2.18 5.28
N LEU A 326 15.62 -2.06 4.91
CA LEU A 326 15.16 -1.02 4.01
C LEU A 326 15.44 0.38 4.57
N LEU A 327 14.99 0.61 5.79
CA LEU A 327 15.07 1.92 6.44
C LEU A 327 16.51 2.28 6.80
N SER A 328 17.30 1.30 7.24
CA SER A 328 18.71 1.55 7.52
C SER A 328 19.51 1.89 6.27
N LEU A 329 19.27 1.21 5.14
CA LEU A 329 19.88 1.60 3.86
C LEU A 329 19.41 2.98 3.42
N SER A 330 18.12 3.29 3.53
CA SER A 330 17.59 4.62 3.17
C SER A 330 18.28 5.75 3.93
N LEU A 331 18.61 5.55 5.20
CA LEU A 331 19.24 6.55 6.06
C LEU A 331 20.75 6.63 5.89
N PHE A 332 21.41 5.49 5.68
CA PHE A 332 22.88 5.40 5.76
C PHE A 332 23.58 5.07 4.44
N LEU A 333 22.85 4.80 3.35
CA LEU A 333 23.43 4.50 2.05
C LEU A 333 24.44 5.58 1.59
N PRO A 334 24.15 6.89 1.69
CA PRO A 334 25.12 7.93 1.34
C PRO A 334 26.40 7.82 2.18
N THR A 335 26.27 7.59 3.49
CA THR A 335 27.40 7.40 4.41
C THR A 335 28.21 6.16 4.05
N ILE A 336 27.56 5.03 3.76
CA ILE A 336 28.24 3.78 3.35
C ILE A 336 29.05 4.01 2.08
N VAL A 337 28.44 4.63 1.05
CA VAL A 337 29.12 4.93 -0.21
C VAL A 337 30.30 5.90 -0.01
N GLN A 338 30.18 6.90 0.85
CA GLN A 338 31.27 7.80 1.19
C GLN A 338 32.45 7.04 1.79
N HIS A 339 32.20 6.15 2.74
CA HIS A 339 33.26 5.36 3.39
C HIS A 339 33.88 4.27 2.49
N LEU A 340 33.32 4.02 1.31
CA LEU A 340 34.01 3.25 0.26
C LEU A 340 35.16 4.02 -0.40
N GLY A 341 35.36 5.30 -0.07
CA GLY A 341 36.46 6.13 -0.57
C GLY A 341 36.05 7.18 -1.60
N PHE A 342 34.74 7.40 -1.80
CA PHE A 342 34.25 8.47 -2.68
C PHE A 342 34.13 9.80 -1.94
N VAL A 343 34.46 10.90 -2.61
CA VAL A 343 34.27 12.25 -2.08
C VAL A 343 32.78 12.53 -1.87
N SER A 344 32.40 13.28 -0.81
CA SER A 344 31.01 13.54 -0.39
C SER A 344 30.01 13.77 -1.54
N TYR A 345 30.28 14.72 -2.42
CA TYR A 345 29.37 15.05 -3.53
C TYR A 345 29.28 13.91 -4.56
N LYS A 346 30.38 13.16 -4.82
CA LYS A 346 30.33 11.97 -5.67
C LYS A 346 29.59 10.82 -5.00
N ALA A 347 29.73 10.67 -3.69
CA ALA A 347 28.99 9.67 -2.93
C ALA A 347 27.47 9.89 -3.02
N GLN A 348 27.01 11.15 -2.95
CA GLN A 348 25.59 11.49 -3.16
C GLN A 348 25.11 11.03 -4.55
N LEU A 349 25.83 11.37 -5.61
CA LEU A 349 25.46 10.96 -6.97
C LEU A 349 25.48 9.43 -7.13
N LEU A 350 26.43 8.74 -6.52
CA LEU A 350 26.58 7.29 -6.60
C LEU A 350 25.53 6.52 -5.78
N THR A 351 24.70 7.18 -4.98
CA THR A 351 23.51 6.53 -4.39
C THR A 351 22.36 6.37 -5.39
N ALA A 352 22.31 7.17 -6.46
CA ALA A 352 21.23 7.14 -7.43
C ALA A 352 21.13 5.82 -8.24
N PRO A 353 22.23 5.25 -8.82
CA PRO A 353 22.13 4.02 -9.60
C PRO A 353 21.59 2.80 -8.83
N PRO A 354 21.99 2.50 -7.57
CA PRO A 354 21.38 1.43 -6.79
C PRO A 354 19.88 1.60 -6.58
N TYR A 355 19.41 2.83 -6.33
CA TYR A 355 17.98 3.09 -6.19
C TYR A 355 17.22 3.01 -7.53
N ALA A 356 17.82 3.42 -8.64
CA ALA A 356 17.26 3.22 -9.97
C ALA A 356 17.11 1.72 -10.29
N PHE A 357 18.10 0.91 -9.93
CA PHE A 357 18.00 -0.55 -10.01
C PHE A 357 16.88 -1.09 -9.11
N ALA A 358 16.75 -0.57 -7.88
CA ALA A 358 15.68 -0.92 -6.96
C ALA A 358 14.28 -0.60 -7.52
N PHE A 359 14.12 0.50 -8.25
CA PHE A 359 12.88 0.83 -8.95
C PHE A 359 12.52 -0.23 -9.99
N ILE A 360 13.47 -0.59 -10.85
CA ILE A 360 13.27 -1.60 -11.91
C ILE A 360 12.90 -2.95 -11.28
N THR A 361 13.64 -3.38 -10.25
CA THR A 361 13.37 -4.66 -9.59
C THR A 361 12.01 -4.69 -8.90
N THR A 362 11.59 -3.58 -8.28
CA THR A 362 10.28 -3.47 -7.61
C THR A 362 9.13 -3.59 -8.61
N VAL A 363 9.18 -2.83 -9.72
CA VAL A 363 8.12 -2.83 -10.74
C VAL A 363 8.05 -4.19 -11.45
N THR A 364 9.19 -4.76 -11.85
CA THR A 364 9.23 -6.07 -12.51
C THR A 364 8.74 -7.18 -11.60
N THR A 365 9.14 -7.17 -10.34
CA THR A 365 8.69 -8.17 -9.34
C THR A 365 7.19 -8.08 -9.10
N ALA A 366 6.63 -6.87 -8.96
CA ALA A 366 5.20 -6.67 -8.79
C ALA A 366 4.41 -7.29 -9.94
N TYR A 367 4.86 -7.04 -11.19
CA TYR A 367 4.22 -7.61 -12.37
C TYR A 367 4.26 -9.15 -12.39
N PHE A 368 5.43 -9.74 -12.17
CA PHE A 368 5.58 -11.20 -12.20
C PHE A 368 4.91 -11.89 -11.00
N SER A 369 4.99 -11.30 -9.81
CA SER A 369 4.35 -11.82 -8.60
C SER A 369 2.82 -11.87 -8.73
N ASP A 370 2.21 -10.83 -9.32
CA ASP A 370 0.77 -10.84 -9.58
C ASP A 370 0.39 -11.81 -10.70
N LYS A 371 1.20 -11.91 -11.77
CA LYS A 371 0.96 -12.83 -12.89
C LYS A 371 0.99 -14.30 -12.46
N TYR A 372 1.96 -14.68 -11.64
CA TYR A 372 2.14 -16.08 -11.22
C TYR A 372 1.40 -16.42 -9.91
N ALA A 373 0.89 -15.43 -9.19
CA ALA A 373 0.24 -15.59 -7.89
C ALA A 373 1.08 -16.38 -6.85
N ARG A 374 2.42 -16.35 -6.94
CA ARG A 374 3.36 -17.04 -6.06
C ARG A 374 4.24 -16.04 -5.32
N ARG A 375 3.67 -15.39 -4.31
CA ARG A 375 4.29 -14.23 -3.65
C ARG A 375 5.46 -14.58 -2.76
N GLY A 376 5.38 -15.67 -2.01
CA GLY A 376 6.43 -16.09 -1.09
C GLY A 376 7.76 -16.42 -1.77
N ILE A 377 7.73 -17.02 -2.97
CA ILE A 377 8.94 -17.37 -3.73
C ILE A 377 9.71 -16.11 -4.15
N PHE A 378 9.01 -15.05 -4.60
CA PHE A 378 9.63 -13.79 -4.98
C PHE A 378 10.26 -13.07 -3.78
N ILE A 379 9.61 -13.13 -2.59
CA ILE A 379 10.19 -12.60 -1.36
C ILE A 379 11.48 -13.35 -1.02
N LEU A 380 11.48 -14.67 -1.02
CA LEU A 380 12.68 -15.49 -0.73
C LEU A 380 13.81 -15.21 -1.72
N PHE A 381 13.51 -15.14 -3.00
CA PHE A 381 14.49 -14.86 -4.05
C PHE A 381 15.23 -13.53 -3.79
N TRP A 382 14.50 -12.47 -3.56
CA TRP A 382 15.09 -11.14 -3.33
C TRP A 382 15.79 -11.02 -1.98
N LEU A 383 15.26 -11.66 -0.94
CA LEU A 383 15.96 -11.70 0.37
C LEU A 383 17.30 -12.45 0.28
N LEU A 384 17.39 -13.52 -0.51
CA LEU A 384 18.65 -14.23 -0.75
C LEU A 384 19.66 -13.35 -1.49
N ILE A 385 19.23 -12.59 -2.50
CA ILE A 385 20.08 -11.63 -3.20
C ILE A 385 20.57 -10.55 -2.24
N THR A 386 19.70 -10.01 -1.40
CA THR A 386 20.05 -9.02 -0.37
C THR A 386 21.05 -9.59 0.65
N MET A 387 20.84 -10.82 1.10
CA MET A 387 21.75 -11.52 2.01
C MET A 387 23.15 -11.64 1.41
N ILE A 388 23.25 -12.04 0.13
CA ILE A 388 24.54 -12.08 -0.58
C ILE A 388 25.19 -10.69 -0.61
N GLY A 389 24.41 -9.63 -0.86
CA GLY A 389 24.90 -8.25 -0.80
C GLY A 389 25.54 -7.92 0.56
N TYR A 390 24.85 -8.20 1.67
CA TYR A 390 25.40 -7.95 3.00
C TYR A 390 26.64 -8.82 3.32
N LEU A 391 26.65 -10.08 2.90
CA LEU A 391 27.84 -10.94 3.06
C LEU A 391 29.06 -10.38 2.34
N ILE A 392 28.90 -9.88 1.11
CA ILE A 392 29.99 -9.24 0.37
C ILE A 392 30.48 -7.98 1.10
N LEU A 393 29.55 -7.13 1.62
CA LEU A 393 29.92 -5.93 2.37
C LEU A 393 30.73 -6.24 3.63
N ILE A 394 30.47 -7.38 4.29
CA ILE A 394 31.16 -7.79 5.52
C ILE A 394 32.55 -8.40 5.21
N PHE A 395 32.64 -9.30 4.24
CA PHE A 395 33.81 -10.18 4.07
C PHE A 395 34.74 -9.77 2.93
N VAL A 396 34.29 -8.94 1.97
CA VAL A 396 35.09 -8.57 0.80
C VAL A 396 35.64 -7.16 0.96
N ASP A 397 36.95 -6.95 0.68
CA ASP A 397 37.58 -5.62 0.80
C ASP A 397 37.70 -4.86 -0.53
N ASN A 398 37.43 -5.50 -1.66
CA ASN A 398 37.52 -4.87 -2.98
C ASN A 398 36.40 -3.81 -3.15
N LEU A 399 36.80 -2.58 -3.51
CA LEU A 399 35.90 -1.44 -3.68
C LEU A 399 34.76 -1.70 -4.70
N GLY A 400 35.12 -2.29 -5.85
CA GLY A 400 34.14 -2.60 -6.90
C GLY A 400 33.11 -3.63 -6.44
N ALA A 401 33.56 -4.67 -5.72
CA ALA A 401 32.69 -5.70 -5.17
C ALA A 401 31.77 -5.13 -4.08
N LYS A 402 32.29 -4.26 -3.20
CA LYS A 402 31.46 -3.57 -2.19
C LYS A 402 30.39 -2.66 -2.84
N TYR A 403 30.77 -1.90 -3.86
CA TYR A 403 29.80 -1.07 -4.55
C TYR A 403 28.74 -1.91 -5.30
N PHE A 404 29.14 -3.02 -5.92
CA PHE A 404 28.18 -3.99 -6.49
C PHE A 404 27.26 -4.61 -5.43
N ALA A 405 27.81 -4.90 -4.25
CA ALA A 405 27.01 -5.41 -3.13
C ALA A 405 25.92 -4.41 -2.66
N VAL A 406 26.20 -3.11 -2.75
CA VAL A 406 25.19 -2.07 -2.51
C VAL A 406 24.01 -2.18 -3.48
N PHE A 407 24.24 -2.51 -4.76
CA PHE A 407 23.14 -2.76 -5.71
C PHE A 407 22.32 -3.96 -5.30
N LEU A 408 22.96 -5.05 -4.86
CA LEU A 408 22.24 -6.25 -4.41
C LEU A 408 21.39 -5.97 -3.17
N ALA A 409 21.96 -5.25 -2.20
CA ALA A 409 21.27 -4.91 -0.97
C ALA A 409 20.11 -3.92 -1.21
N ALA A 410 20.37 -2.80 -1.91
CA ALA A 410 19.37 -1.78 -2.17
C ALA A 410 18.30 -2.24 -3.16
N GLY A 411 18.66 -3.06 -4.16
CA GLY A 411 17.73 -3.55 -5.18
C GLY A 411 16.87 -4.73 -4.76
N GLY A 412 17.30 -5.49 -3.73
CA GLY A 412 16.58 -6.70 -3.31
C GLY A 412 15.50 -6.47 -2.26
N ILE A 413 15.61 -5.45 -1.41
CA ILE A 413 14.68 -5.22 -0.30
C ILE A 413 13.35 -4.59 -0.74
N PRO A 414 13.29 -3.53 -1.55
CA PRO A 414 12.04 -2.86 -1.90
C PRO A 414 11.00 -3.76 -2.57
N PRO A 415 11.37 -4.70 -3.48
CA PRO A 415 10.42 -5.66 -4.03
C PRO A 415 9.73 -6.51 -2.97
N CYS A 416 10.45 -6.87 -1.87
CA CYS A 416 9.90 -7.67 -0.78
C CYS A 416 8.78 -6.97 -0.04
N VAL A 417 8.87 -5.64 0.13
CA VAL A 417 7.87 -4.84 0.86
C VAL A 417 6.51 -4.91 0.19
N ALA A 418 6.45 -4.51 -1.10
CA ALA A 418 5.19 -4.52 -1.86
C ALA A 418 4.60 -5.93 -1.95
N THR A 419 5.45 -6.94 -2.19
CA THR A 419 5.03 -8.34 -2.29
C THR A 419 4.54 -8.89 -0.94
N CYS A 420 5.15 -8.50 0.20
CA CYS A 420 4.71 -8.92 1.53
C CYS A 420 3.34 -8.34 1.89
N ILE A 421 3.08 -7.06 1.60
CA ILE A 421 1.75 -6.43 1.77
C ILE A 421 0.70 -7.17 0.94
N ALA A 422 1.02 -7.48 -0.31
CA ALA A 422 0.14 -8.24 -1.17
C ALA A 422 -0.08 -9.67 -0.66
N PHE A 423 0.95 -10.30 -0.07
CA PHE A 423 0.90 -11.66 0.46
C PHE A 423 -0.06 -11.79 1.64
N ILE A 424 0.03 -10.91 2.65
CA ILE A 424 -0.92 -10.91 3.78
C ILE A 424 -2.32 -10.52 3.32
N SER A 425 -2.44 -9.51 2.45
CA SER A 425 -3.74 -9.03 1.94
C SER A 425 -4.51 -10.12 1.18
N GLY A 426 -3.81 -10.94 0.39
CA GLY A 426 -4.41 -12.06 -0.34
C GLY A 426 -4.79 -13.26 0.53
N ASN A 427 -4.19 -13.37 1.72
CA ASN A 427 -4.34 -14.53 2.61
C ASN A 427 -5.16 -14.26 3.87
N THR A 428 -5.74 -13.07 4.00
CA THR A 428 -6.55 -12.69 5.16
C THR A 428 -7.95 -12.26 4.74
N SER A 429 -8.95 -12.83 5.36
CA SER A 429 -10.38 -12.53 5.18
C SER A 429 -11.09 -12.78 6.52
N PRO A 430 -12.18 -12.10 6.86
CA PRO A 430 -12.92 -11.05 6.15
C PRO A 430 -12.23 -9.67 6.15
N GLN A 431 -12.91 -8.64 5.63
CA GLN A 431 -12.31 -7.32 5.40
C GLN A 431 -11.82 -6.63 6.68
N THR A 432 -12.59 -6.67 7.78
CA THR A 432 -12.18 -6.10 9.08
C THR A 432 -10.93 -6.80 9.60
N LYS A 433 -10.86 -8.14 9.54
CA LYS A 433 -9.69 -8.93 9.93
C LYS A 433 -8.47 -8.58 9.08
N ARG A 434 -8.64 -8.42 7.76
CA ARG A 434 -7.57 -8.02 6.83
C ARG A 434 -7.02 -6.64 7.16
N ALA A 435 -7.91 -5.64 7.33
CA ALA A 435 -7.52 -4.28 7.67
C ALA A 435 -6.76 -4.22 8.99
N THR A 436 -7.24 -4.93 10.03
CA THR A 436 -6.58 -5.03 11.33
C THR A 436 -5.20 -5.69 11.22
N SER A 437 -5.11 -6.80 10.46
CA SER A 437 -3.85 -7.52 10.28
C SER A 437 -2.81 -6.71 9.52
N LEU A 438 -3.22 -6.00 8.47
CA LEU A 438 -2.33 -5.10 7.70
C LEU A 438 -1.85 -3.95 8.58
N ALA A 439 -2.77 -3.28 9.30
CA ALA A 439 -2.41 -2.17 10.18
C ALA A 439 -1.39 -2.61 11.24
N PHE A 440 -1.65 -3.72 11.93
CA PHE A 440 -0.73 -4.24 12.95
C PHE A 440 0.64 -4.61 12.36
N MET A 441 0.66 -5.31 11.23
CA MET A 441 1.91 -5.68 10.54
C MET A 441 2.73 -4.43 10.14
N ILE A 442 2.08 -3.42 9.57
CA ILE A 442 2.74 -2.18 9.14
C ILE A 442 3.28 -1.41 10.35
N SER A 443 2.50 -1.28 11.43
CA SER A 443 2.94 -0.60 12.65
C SER A 443 4.15 -1.30 13.29
N VAL A 444 4.13 -2.64 13.41
CA VAL A 444 5.29 -3.41 13.90
C VAL A 444 6.50 -3.20 12.99
N GLY A 445 6.32 -3.21 11.67
CA GLY A 445 7.39 -2.95 10.72
C GLY A 445 7.97 -1.54 10.86
N ASN A 446 7.14 -0.52 11.05
CA ASN A 446 7.57 0.87 11.24
C ASN A 446 8.35 1.07 12.56
N CYS A 447 8.10 0.26 13.61
CA CYS A 447 8.97 0.21 14.79
C CYS A 447 10.42 -0.17 14.43
N GLY A 448 10.63 -0.89 13.30
CA GLY A 448 11.95 -1.16 12.75
C GLY A 448 12.73 0.10 12.38
N GLY A 449 12.04 1.22 12.13
CA GLY A 449 12.68 2.53 11.89
C GLY A 449 13.44 3.05 13.12
N ILE A 450 12.94 2.76 14.32
CA ILE A 450 13.63 3.10 15.58
C ILE A 450 14.94 2.32 15.67
N ILE A 451 14.89 1.03 15.35
CA ILE A 451 16.07 0.15 15.32
C ILE A 451 17.07 0.61 14.25
N SER A 452 16.58 0.84 13.02
CA SER A 452 17.44 1.18 11.86
C SER A 452 18.22 2.46 12.06
N GLY A 453 17.70 3.44 12.79
CA GLY A 453 18.43 4.66 13.13
C GLY A 453 19.62 4.44 14.07
N GLN A 454 19.70 3.30 14.77
CA GLN A 454 20.74 2.97 15.75
C GLN A 454 21.75 1.95 15.26
N ILE A 455 21.59 1.38 14.05
CA ILE A 455 22.40 0.25 13.58
C ILE A 455 23.81 0.67 13.15
N TYR A 456 23.95 1.80 12.46
CA TYR A 456 25.24 2.26 11.93
C TYR A 456 25.87 3.30 12.84
N LEU A 457 26.81 2.85 13.66
CA LEU A 457 27.54 3.70 14.59
C LEU A 457 28.81 4.26 13.92
N SER A 458 29.13 5.54 14.18
CA SER A 458 30.33 6.14 13.60
C SER A 458 31.63 5.50 14.08
N GLN A 459 31.64 4.85 15.24
CA GLN A 459 32.80 4.11 15.77
C GLN A 459 33.13 2.84 14.95
N ASP A 460 32.15 2.30 14.20
CA ASP A 460 32.35 1.11 13.36
C ASP A 460 32.84 1.45 11.95
N ALA A 461 33.04 2.76 11.66
CA ALA A 461 33.61 3.21 10.40
C ALA A 461 35.06 2.73 10.24
N PRO A 462 35.53 2.47 9.01
CA PRO A 462 34.82 2.63 7.74
C PRO A 462 34.05 1.39 7.29
N ARG A 463 34.17 0.26 7.98
CA ARG A 463 33.64 -1.05 7.53
C ARG A 463 32.20 -1.28 7.92
N PHE A 464 31.71 -0.67 8.98
CA PHE A 464 30.35 -0.84 9.52
C PHE A 464 29.90 -2.31 9.66
N ILE A 465 30.82 -3.20 10.05
CA ILE A 465 30.59 -4.66 10.10
C ILE A 465 29.38 -4.99 10.98
N LEU A 466 29.28 -4.37 12.17
CA LEU A 466 28.16 -4.60 13.09
C LEU A 466 26.83 -4.21 12.45
N GLY A 467 26.78 -3.05 11.78
CA GLY A 467 25.57 -2.57 11.07
C GLY A 467 25.12 -3.51 9.96
N HIS A 468 26.06 -3.98 9.15
CA HIS A 468 25.78 -4.95 8.09
C HIS A 468 25.36 -6.32 8.66
N ALA A 469 25.99 -6.79 9.75
CA ALA A 469 25.65 -8.05 10.41
C ALA A 469 24.23 -8.03 11.02
N ILE A 470 23.84 -6.92 11.64
CA ILE A 470 22.47 -6.75 12.17
C ILE A 470 21.44 -6.81 11.03
N ASN A 471 21.67 -6.08 9.93
CA ASN A 471 20.79 -6.13 8.76
C ASN A 471 20.72 -7.52 8.14
N LEU A 472 21.85 -8.23 8.07
CA LEU A 472 21.89 -9.63 7.64
C LEU A 472 21.04 -10.52 8.56
N GLY A 473 21.12 -10.33 9.87
CA GLY A 473 20.31 -11.05 10.84
C GLY A 473 18.79 -10.82 10.61
N PHE A 474 18.38 -9.60 10.33
CA PHE A 474 16.99 -9.29 9.99
C PHE A 474 16.55 -9.89 8.64
N CYS A 475 17.42 -9.93 7.64
CA CYS A 475 17.15 -10.64 6.38
C CYS A 475 16.95 -12.15 6.62
N ILE A 476 17.80 -12.77 7.44
CA ILE A 476 17.67 -14.19 7.82
C ILE A 476 16.35 -14.42 8.56
N LEU A 477 15.99 -13.56 9.51
CA LEU A 477 14.69 -13.61 10.19
C LEU A 477 13.54 -13.57 9.18
N ALA A 478 13.58 -12.67 8.20
CA ALA A 478 12.55 -12.57 7.16
C ALA A 478 12.50 -13.83 6.28
N ILE A 479 13.65 -14.42 5.92
CA ILE A 479 13.70 -15.69 5.16
C ILE A 479 13.04 -16.82 5.96
N ILE A 480 13.37 -16.94 7.25
CA ILE A 480 12.78 -17.95 8.14
C ILE A 480 11.27 -17.76 8.24
N CYS A 481 10.81 -16.54 8.52
CA CYS A 481 9.39 -16.23 8.63
C CYS A 481 8.63 -16.50 7.33
N THR A 482 9.18 -16.09 6.18
CA THR A 482 8.57 -16.37 4.87
C THR A 482 8.49 -17.88 4.62
N SER A 483 9.53 -18.62 4.94
CA SER A 483 9.56 -20.09 4.79
C SER A 483 8.52 -20.77 5.69
N ILE A 484 8.41 -20.34 6.95
CA ILE A 484 7.38 -20.84 7.89
C ILE A 484 5.98 -20.56 7.34
N LEU A 485 5.73 -19.35 6.82
CA LEU A 485 4.43 -19.00 6.22
C LEU A 485 4.13 -19.88 5.00
N MET A 486 5.07 -20.03 4.07
CA MET A 486 4.87 -20.84 2.86
C MET A 486 4.61 -22.31 3.19
N ILE A 487 5.40 -22.88 4.10
CA ILE A 487 5.24 -24.29 4.52
C ILE A 487 3.91 -24.44 5.28
N GLY A 488 3.65 -23.58 6.26
CA GLY A 488 2.44 -23.66 7.09
C GLY A 488 1.15 -23.47 6.28
N LEU A 489 1.11 -22.50 5.36
CA LEU A 489 -0.03 -22.27 4.48
C LEU A 489 -0.18 -23.41 3.45
N GLY A 490 0.95 -23.94 2.94
CA GLY A 490 0.94 -25.08 2.03
C GLY A 490 0.45 -26.38 2.70
N LEU A 491 0.86 -26.63 3.93
CA LEU A 491 0.37 -27.78 4.71
C LEU A 491 -1.12 -27.64 5.03
N GLU A 492 -1.59 -26.45 5.37
CA GLU A 492 -3.00 -26.21 5.62
C GLU A 492 -3.83 -26.35 4.34
N ASN A 493 -3.33 -25.90 3.18
CA ASN A 493 -4.00 -26.18 1.89
C ASN A 493 -4.11 -27.67 1.63
N ARG A 494 -3.03 -28.45 1.80
CA ARG A 494 -3.05 -29.91 1.63
C ARG A 494 -3.99 -30.61 2.62
N ARG A 495 -4.06 -30.12 3.87
CA ARG A 495 -5.00 -30.62 4.88
C ARG A 495 -6.44 -30.40 4.43
N ARG A 496 -6.76 -29.19 3.94
CA ARG A 496 -8.10 -28.85 3.42
C ARG A 496 -8.45 -29.64 2.19
N ASP A 497 -7.49 -29.89 1.28
CA ASP A 497 -7.70 -30.74 0.10
C ASP A 497 -8.05 -32.18 0.48
N ARG A 498 -7.46 -32.72 1.55
CA ARG A 498 -7.77 -34.07 2.05
C ARG A 498 -9.14 -34.13 2.71
N LEU A 499 -9.52 -33.12 3.51
CA LEU A 499 -10.78 -33.11 4.27
C LEU A 499 -11.99 -32.75 3.39
N TYR A 500 -11.83 -31.76 2.50
CA TYR A 500 -12.92 -31.15 1.77
C TYR A 500 -12.81 -31.35 0.25
N GLY A 501 -11.74 -32.02 -0.22
CA GLY A 501 -11.42 -32.22 -1.63
C GLY A 501 -10.75 -31.02 -2.27
N PRO A 502 -10.18 -31.20 -3.47
CA PRO A 502 -9.53 -30.13 -4.21
C PRO A 502 -10.56 -29.04 -4.52
N SER A 503 -10.16 -27.80 -4.28
CA SER A 503 -10.99 -26.64 -4.61
C SER A 503 -10.97 -26.42 -6.11
N THR A 504 -11.91 -27.04 -6.83
CA THR A 504 -12.05 -26.90 -8.29
C THR A 504 -12.52 -25.52 -8.71
N ASN A 505 -12.96 -24.66 -7.77
CA ASN A 505 -13.70 -23.44 -8.08
C ASN A 505 -13.18 -22.16 -7.44
N ILE A 506 -11.99 -22.16 -6.80
CA ILE A 506 -11.46 -20.94 -6.22
C ILE A 506 -10.11 -20.61 -6.86
N VAL A 507 -10.12 -19.54 -7.65
CA VAL A 507 -8.95 -18.78 -8.08
C VAL A 507 -7.92 -19.57 -8.89
N THR A 508 -8.35 -20.31 -9.85
CA THR A 508 -7.54 -20.48 -11.04
C THR A 508 -8.42 -20.14 -12.21
N THR A 509 -7.99 -19.17 -12.92
CA THR A 509 -8.37 -18.95 -14.31
C THR A 509 -9.42 -17.88 -14.56
N HIS A 510 -9.03 -17.10 -15.36
CA HIS A 510 -9.47 -16.54 -16.64
C HIS A 510 -10.76 -17.14 -17.29
N THR A 511 -11.64 -17.83 -16.59
CA THR A 511 -12.89 -18.35 -17.15
C THR A 511 -14.11 -17.80 -16.41
N ASN A 512 -14.94 -17.17 -17.22
CA ASN A 512 -16.21 -16.50 -16.98
C ASN A 512 -17.31 -17.42 -16.40
N THR A 513 -17.17 -17.87 -15.17
CA THR A 513 -18.30 -18.37 -14.43
C THR A 513 -18.40 -17.60 -13.13
N THR A 514 -19.54 -16.96 -12.94
CA THR A 514 -20.00 -16.40 -11.67
C THR A 514 -20.16 -17.52 -10.66
N VAL A 515 -19.05 -18.14 -10.28
CA VAL A 515 -19.01 -19.06 -9.17
C VAL A 515 -19.10 -18.21 -7.91
N ASP A 516 -19.99 -18.61 -7.04
CA ASP A 516 -20.23 -18.12 -5.69
C ASP A 516 -18.90 -17.80 -4.98
N MET A 517 -18.40 -16.59 -5.19
CA MET A 517 -17.10 -16.13 -4.73
C MET A 517 -17.04 -16.07 -3.19
N PHE A 518 -18.15 -16.37 -2.54
CA PHE A 518 -18.34 -16.32 -1.09
C PHE A 518 -18.54 -17.68 -0.44
N GLY A 519 -18.44 -18.77 -1.22
CA GLY A 519 -18.46 -20.11 -0.66
C GLY A 519 -19.74 -20.48 0.08
N LEU A 520 -20.87 -19.85 -0.25
CA LEU A 520 -22.15 -20.29 0.29
C LEU A 520 -22.44 -21.74 -0.09
N GLY A 521 -21.89 -22.18 -1.23
CA GLY A 521 -21.97 -23.53 -1.75
C GLY A 521 -23.38 -24.00 -2.05
N SER A 522 -23.48 -25.09 -2.78
CA SER A 522 -24.73 -25.84 -2.92
C SER A 522 -25.17 -26.43 -1.55
N ALA A 523 -26.41 -26.87 -1.42
CA ALA A 523 -26.85 -27.58 -0.23
C ALA A 523 -25.97 -28.80 0.08
N GLU A 524 -25.45 -29.47 -0.97
CA GLU A 524 -24.51 -30.57 -0.85
C GLU A 524 -23.14 -30.17 -0.34
N ASP A 525 -22.61 -29.01 -0.82
CA ASP A 525 -21.36 -28.43 -0.31
C ASP A 525 -21.48 -28.04 1.16
N ARG A 526 -22.60 -27.42 1.57
CA ARG A 526 -22.85 -27.03 2.96
C ARG A 526 -22.87 -28.25 3.87
N ARG A 527 -23.46 -29.39 3.41
CA ARG A 527 -23.42 -30.68 4.13
C ARG A 527 -21.98 -31.16 4.28
N ARG A 528 -21.24 -31.21 3.18
CA ARG A 528 -19.85 -31.64 3.16
C ARG A 528 -18.96 -30.83 4.09
N TRP A 529 -19.23 -29.53 4.23
CA TRP A 529 -18.47 -28.61 5.08
C TRP A 529 -18.99 -28.53 6.52
N GLY A 530 -20.13 -29.15 6.83
CA GLY A 530 -20.76 -29.08 8.15
C GLY A 530 -21.41 -27.73 8.46
N TYR A 531 -21.87 -27.00 7.45
CA TYR A 531 -22.47 -25.66 7.56
C TYR A 531 -24.01 -25.65 7.44
N GLU A 532 -24.65 -26.81 7.58
CA GLU A 532 -26.11 -26.97 7.40
C GLU A 532 -26.93 -26.04 8.32
N ASN A 533 -26.46 -25.85 9.55
CA ASN A 533 -27.15 -25.05 10.57
C ASN A 533 -26.61 -23.63 10.71
N MET A 534 -25.69 -23.20 9.84
CA MET A 534 -25.11 -21.85 9.86
C MET A 534 -25.91 -20.93 8.96
N SER A 535 -26.15 -19.71 9.44
CA SER A 535 -26.69 -18.64 8.60
C SER A 535 -25.68 -18.23 7.53
N GLU A 536 -26.16 -17.65 6.43
CA GLU A 536 -25.28 -17.15 5.37
C GLU A 536 -24.25 -16.14 5.88
N GLN A 537 -24.65 -15.31 6.85
CA GLN A 537 -23.75 -14.33 7.46
C GLN A 537 -22.65 -14.99 8.26
N GLU A 538 -22.96 -16.03 9.02
CA GLU A 538 -21.95 -16.78 9.78
C GLU A 538 -20.96 -17.50 8.85
N ILE A 539 -21.43 -18.06 7.73
CA ILE A 539 -20.56 -18.69 6.72
C ILE A 539 -19.62 -17.65 6.10
N ARG A 540 -20.12 -16.45 5.78
CA ARG A 540 -19.31 -15.34 5.28
C ARG A 540 -18.28 -14.86 6.29
N ASP A 541 -18.64 -14.81 7.58
CA ASP A 541 -17.76 -14.38 8.66
C ASP A 541 -16.61 -15.37 8.94
N LEU A 542 -16.69 -16.62 8.44
CA LEU A 542 -15.58 -17.57 8.50
C LEU A 542 -14.34 -17.06 7.74
N GLY A 543 -14.54 -16.37 6.61
CA GLY A 543 -13.47 -15.79 5.81
C GLY A 543 -12.36 -16.78 5.47
N ASP A 544 -11.12 -16.56 5.92
CA ASP A 544 -9.98 -17.45 5.68
C ASP A 544 -10.04 -18.78 6.47
N LYS A 545 -10.99 -18.94 7.39
CA LYS A 545 -11.30 -20.22 8.05
C LYS A 545 -12.26 -21.10 7.27
N HIS A 546 -12.88 -20.57 6.22
CA HIS A 546 -13.84 -21.32 5.40
C HIS A 546 -13.20 -22.55 4.76
N ALA A 547 -13.94 -23.68 4.69
CA ALA A 547 -13.45 -24.96 4.18
C ALA A 547 -12.94 -24.88 2.74
N ALA A 548 -13.60 -24.10 1.90
CA ALA A 548 -13.23 -23.90 0.49
C ALA A 548 -12.07 -22.91 0.29
N TRP A 549 -11.66 -22.15 1.32
CA TRP A 549 -10.56 -21.19 1.19
C TRP A 549 -9.21 -21.88 0.97
N ARG A 550 -8.44 -21.39 0.00
CA ARG A 550 -7.05 -21.81 -0.22
C ARG A 550 -6.14 -20.61 -0.16
N TYR A 551 -5.02 -20.78 0.53
CA TYR A 551 -4.00 -19.73 0.68
C TYR A 551 -3.13 -19.64 -0.58
N ILE A 552 -2.80 -18.42 -0.95
CA ILE A 552 -1.80 -18.11 -1.99
C ILE A 552 -0.42 -18.32 -1.36
N LEU A 553 0.52 -18.97 -2.07
CA LEU A 553 1.86 -19.30 -1.58
C LEU A 553 2.94 -18.34 -2.14
#